data_4003d0efe42785b9538518e729ffbfb0
#
_entry.id   4003d0efe42785b9538518e729ffbfb0
#
_cell.length_a   1.000
_cell.length_b   1.000
_cell.length_c   1.000
_cell.angle_alpha   90.00
_cell.angle_beta   90.00
_cell.angle_gamma   90.00
#
_symmetry.space_group_name_H-M   'P 1'
#
loop_
_entity.id
_entity.type
_entity.pdbx_description
1 polymer ?
#
loop_
_entity_poly.entity_id
_entity_poly.type
_entity_poly.pdbx_seq_one_letter_code
_entity_poly.pdbx_strand_id
1 'polypeptide(L)'
;MTSVKMSSIEWPAIVKLTQNDELLYLEHQRDWLELACLYQHHFIDTDQLLDSKGQRYLISACPQKIHEDPVGELPRLVRQKQDLSLNEFIKWVQNHAQALGQCCVAKLAFTTISQGIEIVRTLDE
;
A
#
# COMPACT_ATOMS: atom_id res chain seq x y z
N MET A 1 5.13 -20.43 -6.32
CA MET A 1 4.95 -19.26 -6.62
C MET A 1 6.05 -18.36 -6.34
N THR A 2 6.15 -17.44 -6.90
CA THR A 2 7.30 -16.70 -6.84
C THR A 2 7.01 -15.34 -6.36
N SER A 3 7.97 -14.71 -5.83
CA SER A 3 7.81 -13.36 -5.37
C SER A 3 7.76 -12.45 -6.57
N VAL A 4 7.11 -11.33 -6.41
CA VAL A 4 6.99 -10.37 -7.48
C VAL A 4 8.24 -9.54 -7.58
N LYS A 5 8.66 -9.24 -8.78
CA LYS A 5 9.80 -8.39 -8.96
C LYS A 5 9.34 -6.96 -8.75
N MET A 6 10.16 -6.18 -8.09
CA MET A 6 9.81 -4.80 -7.83
C MET A 6 9.59 -4.01 -9.10
N SER A 7 10.25 -4.40 -10.17
CA SER A 7 10.10 -3.67 -11.41
C SER A 7 8.72 -3.83 -12.03
N SER A 8 7.91 -4.78 -11.54
CA SER A 8 6.57 -4.93 -12.10
C SER A 8 5.56 -4.04 -11.39
N ILE A 9 5.97 -3.33 -10.36
CA ILE A 9 5.08 -2.43 -9.65
C ILE A 9 5.14 -1.06 -10.29
N GLU A 10 3.98 -0.49 -10.58
CA GLU A 10 3.95 0.83 -11.18
C GLU A 10 3.88 1.88 -10.09
N TRP A 11 4.96 2.54 -9.86
CA TRP A 11 5.02 3.61 -8.86
C TRP A 11 4.42 4.89 -9.41
N PRO A 12 3.85 5.71 -8.58
CA PRO A 12 3.76 5.58 -7.13
C PRO A 12 2.72 4.56 -6.70
N ALA A 13 2.79 4.19 -5.45
CA ALA A 13 1.91 3.17 -4.89
C ALA A 13 1.41 3.62 -3.50
N ILE A 14 0.43 2.89 -3.00
CA ILE A 14 -0.17 3.19 -1.70
C ILE A 14 -0.14 1.92 -0.86
N VAL A 15 0.17 2.06 0.41
CA VAL A 15 0.06 0.95 1.35
C VAL A 15 -1.15 1.18 2.24
N LYS A 16 -2.01 0.18 2.33
CA LYS A 16 -3.17 0.22 3.20
C LYS A 16 -2.95 -0.78 4.33
N LEU A 17 -2.78 -0.27 5.54
CA LEU A 17 -2.63 -1.12 6.70
C LEU A 17 -4.01 -1.43 7.24
N THR A 18 -4.26 -2.69 7.52
CA THR A 18 -5.59 -3.12 7.92
C THR A 18 -6.11 -2.41 9.15
N GLN A 19 -5.25 -2.11 10.06
CA GLN A 19 -5.68 -1.50 11.30
C GLN A 19 -5.74 0.01 11.27
N ASN A 20 -5.56 0.61 10.12
CA ASN A 20 -5.47 2.05 10.02
C ASN A 20 -6.20 2.52 8.78
N ASP A 21 -6.97 3.56 8.90
CA ASP A 21 -7.66 4.11 7.74
C ASP A 21 -6.77 5.02 6.92
N GLU A 22 -5.63 5.43 7.45
CA GLU A 22 -4.73 6.27 6.70
C GLU A 22 -3.94 5.45 5.70
N LEU A 23 -3.70 6.03 4.56
CA LEU A 23 -2.95 5.37 3.50
C LEU A 23 -1.53 5.96 3.47
N LEU A 24 -0.56 5.13 3.16
CA LEU A 24 0.82 5.57 3.09
C LEU A 24 1.23 5.72 1.63
N TYR A 25 1.66 6.90 1.26
CA TYR A 25 2.03 7.17 -0.12
C TYR A 25 3.51 6.82 -0.34
N LEU A 26 3.78 6.05 -1.36
CA LEU A 26 5.15 5.66 -1.69
C LEU A 26 5.43 6.10 -3.11
N GLU A 27 6.34 7.01 -3.27
CA GLU A 27 6.62 7.55 -4.60
C GLU A 27 7.51 6.65 -5.42
N HIS A 28 8.45 5.98 -4.79
CA HIS A 28 9.40 5.13 -5.47
C HIS A 28 9.63 3.84 -4.73
N GLN A 29 10.26 2.91 -5.39
CA GLN A 29 10.61 1.63 -4.77
C GLN A 29 11.41 1.83 -3.49
N ARG A 30 12.26 2.83 -3.45
CA ARG A 30 13.05 3.09 -2.26
C ARG A 30 12.18 3.36 -1.06
N ASP A 31 11.06 4.06 -1.26
CA ASP A 31 10.16 4.36 -0.16
C ASP A 31 9.56 3.09 0.41
N TRP A 32 9.25 2.12 -0.47
CA TRP A 32 8.75 0.84 0.00
C TRP A 32 9.82 0.12 0.82
N LEU A 33 11.06 0.16 0.38
CA LEU A 33 12.11 -0.53 1.09
C LEU A 33 12.35 0.09 2.47
N GLU A 34 12.25 1.39 2.56
CA GLU A 34 12.39 2.06 3.85
C GLU A 34 11.24 1.69 4.78
N LEU A 35 10.03 1.68 4.27
CA LEU A 35 8.88 1.32 5.06
C LEU A 35 8.99 -0.13 5.51
N ALA A 36 9.40 -1.01 4.61
CA ALA A 36 9.52 -2.42 4.92
C ALA A 36 10.55 -2.64 6.03
N CYS A 37 11.64 -1.88 6.01
CA CYS A 37 12.62 -1.99 7.05
C CYS A 37 12.08 -1.54 8.40
N LEU A 38 11.32 -0.47 8.40
CA LEU A 38 10.80 0.05 9.63
C LEU A 38 9.72 -0.83 10.25
N TYR A 39 8.93 -1.48 9.42
CA TYR A 39 7.79 -2.24 9.90
C TYR A 39 7.91 -3.74 9.73
N GLN A 40 9.12 -4.25 9.52
CA GLN A 40 9.32 -5.63 9.15
C GLN A 40 8.44 -6.65 9.82
N HIS A 41 8.24 -6.58 11.09
CA HIS A 41 7.48 -7.59 11.80
C HIS A 41 6.10 -7.10 12.25
N HIS A 42 5.69 -5.95 11.75
CA HIS A 42 4.43 -5.37 12.18
C HIS A 42 3.33 -5.49 11.14
N PHE A 43 3.66 -5.95 9.95
CA PHE A 43 2.64 -6.14 8.93
C PHE A 43 1.83 -7.39 9.26
N ILE A 44 0.56 -7.36 8.93
CA ILE A 44 -0.27 -8.54 9.09
C ILE A 44 -0.73 -8.98 7.71
N ASP A 45 -1.26 -10.17 7.63
CA ASP A 45 -1.54 -10.80 6.34
C ASP A 45 -2.51 -10.07 5.45
N THR A 46 -3.28 -9.17 5.97
CA THR A 46 -4.24 -8.45 5.17
C THR A 46 -3.78 -7.06 4.79
N ASP A 47 -2.59 -6.66 5.18
CA ASP A 47 -2.04 -5.38 4.75
C ASP A 47 -1.74 -5.47 3.27
N GLN A 48 -1.93 -4.39 2.55
CA GLN A 48 -1.87 -4.42 1.09
C GLN A 48 -1.11 -3.24 0.51
N LEU A 49 -0.55 -3.46 -0.67
CA LEU A 49 0.02 -2.38 -1.47
C LEU A 49 -0.77 -2.30 -2.76
N LEU A 50 -1.12 -1.10 -3.18
CA LEU A 50 -1.84 -0.89 -4.44
C LEU A 50 -1.00 0.00 -5.32
N ASP A 51 -0.72 -0.43 -6.54
CA ASP A 51 0.11 0.38 -7.43
C ASP A 51 -0.77 1.24 -8.36
N SER A 52 -0.14 2.03 -9.21
CA SER A 52 -0.85 2.96 -10.05
C SER A 52 -1.72 2.30 -11.11
N LYS A 53 -1.51 1.03 -11.38
CA LYS A 53 -2.33 0.32 -12.31
C LYS A 53 -3.49 -0.39 -11.65
N GLY A 54 -3.61 -0.28 -10.34
CA GLY A 54 -4.66 -0.97 -9.60
C GLY A 54 -4.32 -2.39 -9.22
N GLN A 55 -3.08 -2.78 -9.42
CA GLN A 55 -2.65 -4.13 -9.05
C GLN A 55 -2.47 -4.20 -7.55
N ARG A 56 -3.03 -5.24 -6.93
CA ARG A 56 -2.97 -5.41 -5.49
C ARG A 56 -1.90 -6.41 -5.11
N TYR A 57 -1.20 -6.12 -4.04
CA TYR A 57 -0.20 -7.03 -3.50
C TYR A 57 -0.44 -7.16 -2.02
N LEU A 58 -0.49 -8.38 -1.50
CA LEU A 58 -0.56 -8.57 -0.06
C LEU A 58 0.86 -8.49 0.49
N ILE A 59 1.01 -7.86 1.64
CA ILE A 59 2.30 -7.74 2.27
C ILE A 59 2.43 -8.89 3.25
N SER A 60 3.28 -9.84 2.89
CA SER A 60 3.45 -11.02 3.72
C SER A 60 4.58 -10.75 4.69
N ALA A 61 4.27 -10.79 5.96
CA ALA A 61 5.29 -10.53 6.97
C ALA A 61 6.41 -11.53 6.85
N CYS A 62 7.58 -11.10 7.29
CA CYS A 62 8.71 -11.93 7.25
C CYS A 62 8.48 -13.17 8.05
N PRO A 63 8.76 -14.31 7.54
CA PRO A 63 8.55 -15.50 8.28
C PRO A 63 9.47 -15.55 9.48
N GLN A 64 9.03 -16.22 10.51
CA GLN A 64 9.84 -16.31 11.60
C GLN A 64 10.95 -17.21 11.37
N LYS A 65 12.05 -16.79 11.04
CA LYS A 65 13.14 -17.57 10.80
C LYS A 65 13.80 -17.77 12.01
N ILE A 66 13.90 -18.83 12.47
CA ILE A 66 14.53 -19.06 13.57
C ILE A 66 15.92 -18.86 13.61
N HIS A 67 16.59 -19.08 12.69
CA HIS A 67 17.97 -18.91 12.80
C HIS A 67 18.40 -18.14 11.81
N GLU A 68 19.18 -18.00 11.40
CA GLU A 68 19.62 -17.35 10.38
C GLU A 68 19.73 -16.02 10.49
N ASP A 69 19.97 -15.40 9.68
CA ASP A 69 20.30 -14.15 9.40
C ASP A 69 19.21 -13.27 9.64
N PRO A 70 19.08 -12.68 10.69
CA PRO A 70 17.99 -11.82 10.92
C PRO A 70 18.03 -10.59 10.17
N VAL A 71 19.08 -10.27 9.53
CA VAL A 71 19.21 -9.06 8.89
C VAL A 71 18.56 -8.97 7.66
N GLY A 72 18.23 -9.56 7.01
CA GLY A 72 17.82 -9.31 5.76
C GLY A 72 16.52 -9.64 5.28
N GLU A 73 15.68 -10.10 6.10
CA GLU A 73 14.42 -10.53 5.63
C GLU A 73 13.44 -9.43 5.63
N LEU A 74 13.05 -8.97 4.51
CA LEU A 74 12.02 -7.97 4.39
C LEU A 74 10.70 -8.63 4.04
N PRO A 75 9.58 -7.99 4.34
CA PRO A 75 8.29 -8.52 3.95
C PRO A 75 8.21 -8.68 2.45
N ARG A 76 7.44 -9.64 1.99
CA ARG A 76 7.30 -9.91 0.58
C ARG A 76 6.00 -9.37 0.07
N LEU A 77 5.98 -8.98 -1.19
CA LEU A 77 4.76 -8.54 -1.85
C LEU A 77 4.26 -9.67 -2.73
N VAL A 78 3.03 -10.09 -2.47
CA VAL A 78 2.46 -11.21 -3.23
C VAL A 78 1.32 -10.68 -4.06
N ARG A 79 1.46 -10.72 -5.37
CA ARG A 79 0.46 -10.17 -6.25
C ARG A 79 -0.83 -10.96 -6.20
N GLN A 80 -1.94 -10.26 -6.14
CA GLN A 80 -3.25 -10.88 -6.10
C GLN A 80 -3.80 -11.01 -7.50
N LYS A 81 -4.68 -11.96 -7.72
CA LYS A 81 -5.24 -12.18 -9.04
C LYS A 81 -6.16 -11.08 -9.46
N GLN A 82 -6.86 -10.51 -8.53
CA GLN A 82 -7.81 -9.47 -8.88
C GLN A 82 -7.29 -8.12 -8.49
N ASP A 83 -7.42 -7.16 -9.39
CA ASP A 83 -7.05 -5.80 -9.09
C ASP A 83 -8.09 -5.17 -8.18
N LEU A 84 -7.73 -4.12 -7.51
CA LEU A 84 -8.67 -3.42 -6.65
C LEU A 84 -9.64 -2.63 -7.53
N SER A 85 -10.92 -2.67 -7.22
CA SER A 85 -11.88 -1.94 -8.01
C SER A 85 -11.76 -0.46 -7.68
N LEU A 86 -12.11 0.38 -8.63
CA LEU A 86 -12.06 1.81 -8.43
C LEU A 86 -12.98 2.23 -7.30
N ASN A 87 -14.16 1.62 -7.20
CA ASN A 87 -15.10 1.97 -6.16
C ASN A 87 -14.55 1.67 -4.77
N GLU A 88 -13.85 0.58 -4.62
CA GLU A 88 -13.22 0.27 -3.34
C GLU A 88 -12.11 1.26 -3.03
N PHE A 89 -11.33 1.62 -4.02
CA PHE A 89 -10.25 2.56 -3.80
C PHE A 89 -10.80 3.95 -3.44
N ILE A 90 -11.90 4.35 -4.04
CA ILE A 90 -12.52 5.62 -3.69
C ILE A 90 -12.87 5.62 -2.20
N LYS A 91 -13.38 4.50 -1.69
CA LYS A 91 -13.69 4.43 -0.28
C LYS A 91 -12.43 4.49 0.58
N TRP A 92 -11.36 3.88 0.13
CA TRP A 92 -10.09 3.94 0.86
C TRP A 92 -9.64 5.40 0.98
N VAL A 93 -9.72 6.16 -0.12
CA VAL A 93 -9.26 7.54 -0.12
C VAL A 93 -10.18 8.40 0.74
N GLN A 94 -11.48 8.14 0.69
CA GLN A 94 -12.42 8.88 1.51
C GLN A 94 -12.15 8.64 2.99
N ASN A 95 -11.90 7.39 3.37
CA ASN A 95 -11.61 7.06 4.76
C ASN A 95 -10.30 7.69 5.21
N HIS A 96 -9.32 7.71 4.32
CA HIS A 96 -8.03 8.34 4.61
C HIS A 96 -8.23 9.83 4.87
N ALA A 97 -8.98 10.52 4.00
CA ALA A 97 -9.22 11.94 4.17
C ALA A 97 -9.97 12.22 5.46
N GLN A 98 -10.92 11.36 5.79
CA GLN A 98 -11.67 11.53 7.00
C GLN A 98 -10.77 11.34 8.22
N ALA A 99 -9.88 10.39 8.18
CA ALA A 99 -8.95 10.16 9.27
C ALA A 99 -8.01 11.34 9.46
N LEU A 100 -7.74 12.09 8.39
CA LEU A 100 -6.92 13.28 8.48
C LEU A 100 -7.72 14.52 8.88
N GLY A 101 -9.00 14.37 9.12
CA GLY A 101 -9.83 15.49 9.54
C GLY A 101 -10.31 16.39 8.43
N GLN A 102 -10.28 15.92 7.20
CA GLN A 102 -10.71 16.73 6.08
C GLN A 102 -12.22 16.79 6.02
N CYS A 103 -12.76 17.92 5.64
CA CYS A 103 -14.19 18.03 5.49
C CYS A 103 -14.57 17.73 4.05
N CYS A 104 -15.84 17.57 3.79
CA CYS A 104 -16.36 17.36 2.44
C CYS A 104 -15.80 16.10 1.77
N VAL A 105 -15.52 15.10 2.57
CA VAL A 105 -14.97 13.86 2.08
C VAL A 105 -15.85 13.19 1.06
N ALA A 106 -17.15 13.34 1.21
CA ALA A 106 -18.07 12.68 0.28
C ALA A 106 -17.94 13.18 -1.15
N LYS A 107 -17.30 14.31 -1.36
CA LYS A 107 -17.13 14.82 -2.69
C LYS A 107 -15.86 14.34 -3.36
N LEU A 108 -15.03 13.58 -2.64
CA LEU A 108 -13.82 13.06 -3.23
C LEU A 108 -14.20 11.97 -4.22
N ALA A 109 -13.90 12.21 -5.46
CA ALA A 109 -14.19 11.23 -6.49
C ALA A 109 -13.11 11.33 -7.57
N PHE A 110 -12.82 10.23 -8.21
CA PHE A 110 -11.86 10.21 -9.26
C PHE A 110 -12.19 9.06 -10.19
N THR A 111 -11.64 9.06 -11.36
CA THR A 111 -11.99 8.07 -12.36
C THR A 111 -10.90 7.07 -12.65
N THR A 112 -9.71 7.25 -12.09
CA THR A 112 -8.64 6.27 -12.26
C THR A 112 -7.92 6.07 -10.95
N ILE A 113 -7.28 4.93 -10.83
CA ILE A 113 -6.50 4.63 -9.63
C ILE A 113 -5.37 5.65 -9.47
N SER A 114 -4.74 6.02 -10.58
CA SER A 114 -3.65 6.96 -10.54
C SER A 114 -4.09 8.31 -10.00
N GLN A 115 -5.28 8.77 -10.36
CA GLN A 115 -5.81 10.00 -9.83
C GLN A 115 -6.02 9.92 -8.33
N GLY A 116 -6.50 8.78 -7.85
CA GLY A 116 -6.73 8.59 -6.43
C GLY A 116 -5.42 8.60 -5.65
N ILE A 117 -4.38 8.01 -6.21
CA ILE A 117 -3.07 8.01 -5.56
C ILE A 117 -2.54 9.44 -5.47
N GLU A 118 -2.76 10.23 -6.51
CA GLU A 118 -2.34 11.61 -6.50
C GLU A 118 -3.07 12.42 -5.44
N ILE A 119 -4.35 12.12 -5.23
CA ILE A 119 -5.11 12.77 -4.18
C ILE A 119 -4.50 12.46 -2.81
N VAL A 120 -4.12 11.20 -2.59
CA VAL A 120 -3.51 10.83 -1.32
C VAL A 120 -2.21 11.60 -1.12
N ARG A 121 -1.41 11.74 -2.16
CA ARG A 121 -0.18 12.50 -2.08
C ARG A 121 -0.46 13.94 -1.65
N THR A 122 -1.46 14.54 -2.25
CA THR A 122 -1.81 15.91 -1.97
C THR A 122 -2.33 16.07 -0.54
N LEU A 123 -3.12 15.13 -0.07
CA LEU A 123 -3.67 15.22 1.27
C LEU A 123 -2.59 15.10 2.34
N ASP A 124 -1.53 14.41 2.04
CA ASP A 124 -0.46 14.23 2.99
C ASP A 124 0.51 15.39 3.07
N GLU A 125 0.42 16.33 2.18
CA GLU A 125 1.32 17.48 2.19
C GLU A 125 0.93 18.54 3.18
#